data_2603a75629a4628a0ce721a94821a77e
#
_entry.id   2603a75629a4628a0ce721a94821a77e
#
_cell.length_a   1.000
_cell.length_b   1.000
_cell.length_c   1.000
_cell.angle_alpha   90.00
_cell.angle_beta   90.00
_cell.angle_gamma   90.00
#
_symmetry.space_group_name_H-M   'P 1'
#
loop_
_entity.id
_entity.type
_entity.pdbx_description
1 polymer ?
#
loop_
_entity_poly.entity_id
_entity_poly.type
_entity_poly.pdbx_seq_one_letter_code
_entity_poly.pdbx_strand_id
1 'polypeptide(L)'
;IERYSKGECDEFESNYTMAWHKFVVATGFKAEIVEVPTYHPTLKYGCIPDVLGSLPDGRQMLVDLKTGGKYLWHPLQTAGQAMALSAHGLCDRNVLRANVKIHEKNGEWEYSIDEHLDAIDYNFVFYHINYHRLKDRYM
;
A
#
# COMPACT_ATOMS: atom_id res chain seq x y z
N ILE A 1 -0.91 13.04 6.19
CA ILE A 1 -1.70 11.84 5.82
C ILE A 1 -1.70 10.81 6.94
N GLU A 2 -0.54 10.46 7.49
CA GLU A 2 -0.47 9.54 8.61
C GLU A 2 -1.32 9.98 9.80
N ARG A 3 -1.19 11.23 10.21
CA ARG A 3 -1.96 11.78 11.34
C ARG A 3 -3.46 11.73 11.07
N TYR A 4 -3.88 12.04 9.85
CA TYR A 4 -5.29 11.94 9.46
C TYR A 4 -5.77 10.49 9.50
N SER A 5 -5.00 9.56 8.94
CA SER A 5 -5.35 8.13 8.91
C SER A 5 -5.47 7.51 10.30
N LYS A 6 -4.70 8.01 11.26
CA LYS A 6 -4.77 7.58 12.67
C LYS A 6 -5.81 8.34 13.50
N GLY A 7 -6.53 9.30 12.90
CA GLY A 7 -7.47 10.15 13.61
C GLY A 7 -6.81 11.20 14.51
N GLU A 8 -5.53 11.49 14.30
CA GLU A 8 -4.77 12.46 15.09
C GLU A 8 -4.85 13.88 14.56
N CYS A 9 -5.46 14.06 13.38
CA CYS A 9 -5.59 15.35 12.72
C CYS A 9 -7.06 15.64 12.40
N ASP A 10 -7.60 16.69 13.02
CA ASP A 10 -8.99 17.14 12.82
C ASP A 10 -9.12 18.14 11.67
N GLU A 11 -8.02 18.77 11.26
CA GLU A 11 -7.97 19.77 10.22
C GLU A 11 -7.00 19.38 9.11
N PHE A 12 -7.20 19.93 7.90
CA PHE A 12 -6.31 19.69 6.78
C PHE A 12 -5.03 20.51 6.93
N GLU A 13 -3.94 19.85 7.25
CA GLU A 13 -2.62 20.49 7.38
C GLU A 13 -1.96 20.77 6.03
N SER A 14 -2.40 20.06 4.97
CA SER A 14 -1.84 20.21 3.65
C SER A 14 -2.82 19.80 2.56
N ASN A 15 -2.50 20.13 1.32
CA ASN A 15 -3.27 19.70 0.15
C ASN A 15 -3.24 18.17 -0.03
N TYR A 16 -2.17 17.50 0.42
CA TYR A 16 -2.09 16.04 0.43
C TYR A 16 -3.15 15.42 1.34
N THR A 17 -3.32 15.99 2.53
CA THR A 17 -4.34 15.56 3.49
C THR A 17 -5.74 15.77 2.93
N MET A 18 -5.95 16.86 2.20
CA MET A 18 -7.23 17.16 1.54
C MET A 18 -7.56 16.10 0.47
N ALA A 19 -6.59 15.73 -0.37
CA ALA A 19 -6.77 14.70 -1.38
C ALA A 19 -7.04 13.32 -0.76
N TRP A 20 -6.33 12.99 0.31
CA TRP A 20 -6.57 11.77 1.08
C TRP A 20 -7.98 11.75 1.69
N HIS A 21 -8.42 12.88 2.23
CA HIS A 21 -9.78 13.01 2.75
C HIS A 21 -10.83 12.76 1.67
N LYS A 22 -10.65 13.30 0.47
CA LYS A 22 -11.53 13.04 -0.66
C LYS A 22 -11.61 11.54 -0.99
N PHE A 23 -10.48 10.85 -0.97
CA PHE A 23 -10.43 9.40 -1.15
C PHE A 23 -11.22 8.66 -0.09
N VAL A 24 -11.01 8.99 1.19
CA VAL A 24 -11.70 8.35 2.32
C VAL A 24 -13.21 8.56 2.24
N VAL A 25 -13.65 9.77 1.95
CA VAL A 25 -15.08 10.09 1.82
C VAL A 25 -15.71 9.35 0.65
N ALA A 26 -15.03 9.33 -0.51
CA ALA A 26 -15.59 8.71 -1.71
C ALA A 26 -15.67 7.18 -1.62
N THR A 27 -14.71 6.53 -0.96
CA THR A 27 -14.62 5.07 -0.90
C THR A 27 -15.18 4.47 0.38
N GLY A 28 -15.29 5.26 1.45
CA GLY A 28 -15.61 4.76 2.78
C GLY A 28 -14.45 3.97 3.42
N PHE A 29 -13.24 4.13 2.89
CA PHE A 29 -12.04 3.45 3.40
C PHE A 29 -11.78 3.82 4.86
N LYS A 30 -11.54 2.80 5.68
CA LYS A 30 -11.21 2.97 7.10
C LYS A 30 -9.82 2.40 7.36
N ALA A 31 -8.88 3.25 7.74
CA ALA A 31 -7.52 2.83 8.09
C ALA A 31 -7.52 1.98 9.37
N GLU A 32 -6.80 0.87 9.35
CA GLU A 32 -6.67 -0.04 10.48
C GLU A 32 -5.21 -0.16 10.93
N ILE A 33 -4.27 -0.27 9.99
CA ILE A 33 -2.84 -0.35 10.25
C ILE A 33 -2.15 0.70 9.41
N VAL A 34 -1.38 1.59 10.05
CA VAL A 34 -0.73 2.72 9.39
C VAL A 34 0.76 2.72 9.74
N GLU A 35 1.60 2.63 8.70
CA GLU A 35 3.06 2.73 8.81
C GLU A 35 3.69 1.83 9.89
N VAL A 36 3.23 0.58 9.99
CA VAL A 36 3.79 -0.39 10.92
C VAL A 36 4.85 -1.22 10.22
N PRO A 37 6.11 -1.20 10.68
CA PRO A 37 7.15 -2.06 10.14
C PRO A 37 6.75 -3.52 10.24
N THR A 38 6.86 -4.24 9.13
CA THR A 38 6.41 -5.62 9.00
C THR A 38 7.52 -6.46 8.37
N TYR A 39 7.79 -7.61 8.97
CA TYR A 39 8.86 -8.50 8.53
C TYR A 39 8.29 -9.84 8.09
N HIS A 40 8.66 -10.29 6.86
CA HIS A 40 8.24 -11.60 6.39
C HIS A 40 9.11 -12.69 7.02
N PRO A 41 8.55 -13.60 7.84
CA PRO A 41 9.34 -14.51 8.65
C PRO A 41 10.05 -15.61 7.84
N THR A 42 9.50 -15.98 6.71
CA THR A 42 10.06 -17.04 5.85
C THR A 42 10.97 -16.47 4.78
N LEU A 43 10.51 -15.45 4.06
CA LEU A 43 11.28 -14.81 2.98
C LEU A 43 12.30 -13.80 3.49
N LYS A 44 12.22 -13.42 4.78
CA LYS A 44 13.20 -12.61 5.49
C LYS A 44 13.48 -11.26 4.85
N TYR A 45 12.44 -10.52 4.55
CA TYR A 45 12.54 -9.12 4.15
C TYR A 45 11.61 -8.27 5.03
N GLY A 46 11.93 -7.00 5.13
CA GLY A 46 11.12 -6.02 5.84
C GLY A 46 10.49 -5.02 4.90
N CYS A 47 9.35 -4.48 5.31
CA CYS A 47 8.68 -3.39 4.62
C CYS A 47 7.88 -2.55 5.62
N ILE A 48 7.50 -1.35 5.19
CA ILE A 48 6.63 -0.48 5.97
C ILE A 48 5.44 -0.13 5.08
N PRO A 49 4.34 -0.91 5.13
CA PRO A 49 3.13 -0.59 4.37
C PRO A 49 2.55 0.75 4.82
N ASP A 50 2.09 1.57 3.86
CA ASP A 50 1.53 2.86 4.21
C ASP A 50 0.23 2.69 5.00
N VAL A 51 -0.76 2.02 4.42
CA VAL A 51 -2.07 1.82 5.07
C VAL A 51 -2.70 0.50 4.65
N LEU A 52 -3.10 -0.27 5.63
CA LEU A 52 -4.05 -1.38 5.44
C LEU A 52 -5.35 -1.00 6.12
N GLY A 53 -6.45 -1.13 5.42
CA GLY A 53 -7.76 -0.80 5.97
C GLY A 53 -8.87 -1.63 5.36
N SER A 54 -10.09 -1.22 5.62
CA SER A 54 -11.29 -1.91 5.14
C SER A 54 -12.21 -0.96 4.39
N LEU A 55 -12.98 -1.56 3.46
CA LEU A 55 -14.05 -0.90 2.74
C LEU A 55 -15.40 -1.20 3.41
N PRO A 56 -16.46 -0.40 3.12
CA PRO A 56 -17.78 -0.61 3.73
C PRO A 56 -18.37 -2.01 3.49
N ASP A 57 -17.99 -2.69 2.41
CA ASP A 57 -18.43 -4.05 2.10
C ASP A 57 -17.68 -5.15 2.88
N GLY A 58 -16.75 -4.76 3.75
CA GLY A 58 -15.96 -5.68 4.57
C GLY A 58 -14.66 -6.15 3.93
N ARG A 59 -14.40 -5.83 2.66
CA ARG A 59 -13.13 -6.20 2.02
C ARG A 59 -12.00 -5.35 2.58
N GLN A 60 -10.85 -5.97 2.78
CA GLN A 60 -9.63 -5.26 3.12
C GLN A 60 -8.96 -4.69 1.87
N MET A 61 -8.28 -3.57 2.04
CA MET A 61 -7.54 -2.91 0.98
C MET A 61 -6.19 -2.41 1.50
N LEU A 62 -5.13 -2.80 0.81
CA LEU A 62 -3.79 -2.29 1.05
C LEU A 62 -3.54 -1.12 0.11
N VAL A 63 -3.27 0.03 0.68
CA VAL A 63 -3.03 1.28 -0.05
C VAL A 63 -1.59 1.71 0.13
N ASP A 64 -0.93 1.98 -0.97
CA ASP A 64 0.37 2.62 -1.02
C ASP A 64 0.22 4.00 -1.66
N LEU A 65 0.64 5.04 -0.95
CA LEU A 65 0.47 6.42 -1.38
C LEU A 65 1.60 6.84 -2.31
N LYS A 66 1.25 7.50 -3.42
CA LYS A 66 2.22 7.97 -4.41
C LYS A 66 1.94 9.42 -4.80
N THR A 67 2.99 10.17 -5.04
CA THR A 67 2.93 11.55 -5.52
C THR A 67 3.59 11.72 -6.89
N GLY A 68 4.29 10.70 -7.38
CA GLY A 68 4.99 10.70 -8.66
C GLY A 68 4.25 9.98 -9.77
N GLY A 69 4.97 9.67 -10.85
CA GLY A 69 4.44 8.90 -11.99
C GLY A 69 4.19 7.43 -11.68
N LYS A 70 3.66 6.72 -12.66
CA LYS A 70 3.51 5.27 -12.60
C LYS A 70 4.84 4.60 -12.93
N TYR A 71 5.19 3.57 -12.15
CA TYR A 71 6.38 2.76 -12.39
C TYR A 71 6.02 1.28 -12.34
N LEU A 72 6.77 0.47 -13.08
CA LEU A 72 6.52 -0.97 -13.18
C LEU A 72 6.67 -1.72 -11.85
N TRP A 73 7.46 -1.18 -10.94
CA TRP A 73 7.67 -1.83 -9.63
C TRP A 73 6.57 -1.53 -8.59
N HIS A 74 5.66 -0.58 -8.84
CA HIS A 74 4.59 -0.27 -7.89
C HIS A 74 3.72 -1.49 -7.58
N PRO A 75 3.26 -2.30 -8.56
CA PRO A 75 2.53 -3.53 -8.25
C PRO A 75 3.36 -4.52 -7.42
N LEU A 76 4.65 -4.62 -7.69
CA LEU A 76 5.54 -5.52 -6.95
C LEU A 76 5.73 -5.07 -5.51
N GLN A 77 5.81 -3.76 -5.27
CA GLN A 77 5.93 -3.18 -3.94
C GLN A 77 4.72 -3.54 -3.08
N THR A 78 3.51 -3.32 -3.57
CA THR A 78 2.29 -3.67 -2.84
C THR A 78 2.14 -5.18 -2.66
N ALA A 79 2.56 -5.99 -3.63
CA ALA A 79 2.57 -7.44 -3.50
C ALA A 79 3.50 -7.90 -2.38
N GLY A 80 4.70 -7.35 -2.30
CA GLY A 80 5.64 -7.63 -1.22
C GLY A 80 5.09 -7.27 0.15
N GLN A 81 4.44 -6.12 0.26
CA GLN A 81 3.78 -5.69 1.50
C GLN A 81 2.63 -6.61 1.89
N ALA A 82 1.78 -6.99 0.93
CA ALA A 82 0.66 -7.91 1.17
C ALA A 82 1.14 -9.29 1.64
N MET A 83 2.21 -9.81 1.06
CA MET A 83 2.79 -11.08 1.48
C MET A 83 3.29 -11.02 2.93
N ALA A 84 3.97 -9.96 3.31
CA ALA A 84 4.46 -9.78 4.68
C ALA A 84 3.31 -9.64 5.68
N LEU A 85 2.30 -8.83 5.37
CA LEU A 85 1.11 -8.66 6.23
C LEU A 85 0.34 -9.97 6.38
N SER A 86 0.14 -10.70 5.28
CA SER A 86 -0.59 -11.97 5.30
C SER A 86 0.16 -13.06 6.06
N ALA A 87 1.49 -13.05 6.05
CA ALA A 87 2.31 -13.97 6.83
C ALA A 87 2.08 -13.83 8.34
N HIS A 88 1.62 -12.66 8.80
CA HIS A 88 1.26 -12.41 10.19
C HIS A 88 -0.25 -12.51 10.45
N GLY A 89 -1.03 -12.95 9.47
CA GLY A 89 -2.48 -13.07 9.60
C GLY A 89 -3.23 -11.73 9.65
N LEU A 90 -2.58 -10.63 9.25
CA LEU A 90 -3.17 -9.29 9.30
C LEU A 90 -4.09 -9.00 8.12
N CYS A 91 -3.92 -9.69 7.02
CA CYS A 91 -4.81 -9.62 5.87
C CYS A 91 -4.82 -10.95 5.11
N ASP A 92 -5.79 -11.11 4.20
CA ASP A 92 -5.80 -12.20 3.25
C ASP A 92 -4.69 -11.98 2.20
N ARG A 93 -4.11 -13.07 1.69
CA ARG A 93 -3.11 -13.00 0.62
C ARG A 93 -3.67 -12.36 -0.66
N ASN A 94 -4.96 -12.49 -0.89
CA ASN A 94 -5.66 -11.92 -2.03
C ASN A 94 -6.28 -10.54 -1.72
N VAL A 95 -5.74 -9.84 -0.73
CA VAL A 95 -6.17 -8.48 -0.38
C VAL A 95 -6.16 -7.58 -1.60
N LEU A 96 -7.12 -6.67 -1.69
CA LEU A 96 -7.10 -5.62 -2.71
C LEU A 96 -5.87 -4.76 -2.52
N ARG A 97 -5.13 -4.52 -3.59
CA ARG A 97 -3.92 -3.70 -3.57
C ARG A 97 -4.08 -2.53 -4.52
N ALA A 98 -3.76 -1.35 -4.06
CA ALA A 98 -3.84 -0.16 -4.90
C ALA A 98 -2.79 0.87 -4.54
N ASN A 99 -2.34 1.60 -5.54
CA ASN A 99 -1.69 2.88 -5.32
C ASN A 99 -2.75 3.98 -5.37
N VAL A 100 -2.78 4.82 -4.36
CA VAL A 100 -3.56 6.06 -4.36
C VAL A 100 -2.59 7.17 -4.68
N LYS A 101 -2.74 7.73 -5.87
CA LYS A 101 -1.89 8.82 -6.34
C LYS A 101 -2.54 10.14 -5.98
N ILE A 102 -1.77 10.98 -5.30
CA ILE A 102 -2.17 12.32 -4.93
C ILE A 102 -1.52 13.30 -5.92
N HIS A 103 -2.34 14.10 -6.56
CA HIS A 103 -1.89 15.02 -7.60
C HIS A 103 -2.73 16.30 -7.61
N GLU A 104 -2.17 17.34 -8.23
CA GLU A 104 -2.88 18.58 -8.48
C GLU A 104 -3.51 18.55 -9.86
N LYS A 105 -4.77 18.99 -9.96
CA LYS A 105 -5.49 19.13 -11.21
C LYS A 105 -6.29 20.44 -11.18
N ASN A 106 -5.98 21.34 -12.11
CA ASN A 106 -6.67 22.63 -12.24
C ASN A 106 -6.66 23.44 -10.92
N GLY A 107 -5.54 23.42 -10.19
CA GLY A 107 -5.39 24.14 -8.94
C GLY A 107 -6.00 23.44 -7.72
N GLU A 108 -6.64 22.28 -7.91
CA GLU A 108 -7.20 21.48 -6.84
C GLU A 108 -6.43 20.20 -6.62
N TRP A 109 -6.31 19.78 -5.37
CA TRP A 109 -5.69 18.51 -5.01
C TRP A 109 -6.70 17.39 -5.08
N GLU A 110 -6.36 16.38 -5.88
CA GLU A 110 -7.20 15.24 -6.22
C GLU A 110 -6.45 13.93 -5.98
N TYR A 111 -7.20 12.82 -6.03
CA TYR A 111 -6.62 11.49 -6.01
C TYR A 111 -7.00 10.71 -7.25
N SER A 112 -6.19 9.71 -7.57
CA SER A 112 -6.55 8.65 -8.50
C SER A 112 -6.16 7.30 -7.92
N ILE A 113 -6.85 6.24 -8.32
CA ILE A 113 -6.63 4.88 -7.81
C ILE A 113 -6.09 4.02 -8.95
N ASP A 114 -4.97 3.36 -8.70
CA ASP A 114 -4.37 2.39 -9.60
C ASP A 114 -4.38 1.03 -8.91
N GLU A 115 -5.37 0.19 -9.26
CA GLU A 115 -5.54 -1.13 -8.67
C GLU A 115 -4.58 -2.15 -9.28
N HIS A 116 -4.05 -3.03 -8.45
CA HIS A 116 -3.14 -4.11 -8.85
C HIS A 116 -3.81 -5.45 -8.56
N LEU A 117 -4.44 -6.02 -9.58
CA LEU A 117 -5.26 -7.23 -9.45
C LEU A 117 -4.54 -8.50 -9.92
N ASP A 118 -3.34 -8.38 -10.50
CA ASP A 118 -2.65 -9.52 -11.08
C ASP A 118 -1.90 -10.32 -10.01
N ALA A 119 -2.32 -11.57 -9.85
CA ALA A 119 -1.69 -12.50 -8.90
C ALA A 119 -0.23 -12.86 -9.29
N ILE A 120 0.18 -12.65 -10.53
CA ILE A 120 1.55 -12.90 -10.96
C ILE A 120 2.56 -11.99 -10.26
N ASP A 121 2.12 -10.85 -9.75
CA ASP A 121 2.98 -9.93 -8.99
C ASP A 121 3.64 -10.62 -7.81
N TYR A 122 2.93 -11.52 -7.13
CA TYR A 122 3.47 -12.30 -6.02
C TYR A 122 4.60 -13.22 -6.46
N ASN A 123 4.47 -13.81 -7.64
CA ASN A 123 5.51 -14.68 -8.19
C ASN A 123 6.78 -13.89 -8.52
N PHE A 124 6.64 -12.69 -9.07
CA PHE A 124 7.79 -11.82 -9.34
C PHE A 124 8.51 -11.42 -8.06
N VAL A 125 7.79 -11.08 -6.99
CA VAL A 125 8.39 -10.77 -5.69
C VAL A 125 9.16 -11.97 -5.17
N PHE A 126 8.57 -13.15 -5.21
CA PHE A 126 9.19 -14.40 -4.77
C PHE A 126 10.48 -14.69 -5.53
N TYR A 127 10.45 -14.60 -6.88
CA TYR A 127 11.62 -14.80 -7.70
C TYR A 127 12.70 -13.76 -7.45
N HIS A 128 12.33 -12.51 -7.29
CA HIS A 128 13.27 -11.43 -7.02
C HIS A 128 14.04 -11.66 -5.71
N ILE A 129 13.34 -12.02 -4.65
CA ILE A 129 13.96 -12.31 -3.34
C ILE A 129 14.89 -13.52 -3.44
N ASN A 130 14.45 -14.60 -4.07
CA ASN A 130 15.25 -15.79 -4.22
C ASN A 130 16.47 -15.57 -5.12
N TYR A 131 16.34 -14.77 -6.17
CA TYR A 131 17.46 -14.40 -7.02
C TYR A 131 18.54 -13.68 -6.21
N HIS A 132 18.18 -12.70 -5.41
CA HIS A 132 19.15 -11.98 -4.58
C HIS A 132 19.85 -12.87 -3.57
N ARG A 133 19.15 -13.82 -2.98
CA ARG A 133 19.76 -14.81 -2.08
C ARG A 133 20.76 -15.70 -2.77
N LEU A 134 20.42 -16.19 -3.96
CA LEU A 134 21.33 -17.02 -4.74
C LEU A 134 22.57 -16.23 -5.19
N LYS A 135 22.36 -14.99 -5.60
CA LYS A 135 23.45 -14.10 -5.97
C LYS A 135 24.42 -13.88 -4.81
N ASP A 136 23.91 -13.55 -3.63
CA ASP A 136 24.74 -13.29 -2.45
C ASP A 136 25.49 -14.57 -2.01
N ARG A 137 24.93 -15.74 -2.26
CA ARG A 137 25.53 -17.00 -1.87
C ARG A 137 26.57 -17.52 -2.86
N TYR A 138 26.38 -17.33 -4.17
CA TYR A 138 27.19 -17.98 -5.20
C TYR A 138 27.98 -16.99 -6.09
N MET A 139 27.78 -15.72 -5.95
CA MET A 139 28.48 -14.68 -6.68
C MET A 139 29.22 -13.75 -5.71
#